data_b7dfd060eb780681f5c5230bcf3c2aef
#
_entry.id   b7dfd060eb780681f5c5230bcf3c2aef
#
_cell.length_a   1.000
_cell.length_b   1.000
_cell.length_c   1.000
_cell.angle_alpha   90.00
_cell.angle_beta   90.00
_cell.angle_gamma   90.00
#
_symmetry.space_group_name_H-M   'P 1'
#
loop_
_entity.id
_entity.type
_entity.pdbx_description
1 polymer ?
#
loop_
_entity_poly.entity_id
_entity_poly.type
_entity_poly.pdbx_seq_one_letter_code
_entity_poly.pdbx_strand_id
1 'polypeptide(L)'
;IVFLVSDVRDSFALAGLTSAFYTLSGAILSPRVGKLADQFGTRSVLLPVTAINALATLGLLYFINHSTIGLLLIAGLCGATFPNFGSYTRTRWSRSIDDQKELGSALSLESVFDETAFVVGPALAGFLLSLYGSRSPLFAGIVFLVIGGVGLAITSTDHGGFERIHDDHTRGILAIPYVKSLLLSLIALGLLFGSNFVVIIAVAKEAGRVSEGGLWVGLY
;
A
#
# COMPACT_ATOMS: atom_id res chain seq x y z
N ILE A 1 1.93 -1.97 -10.46
CA ILE A 1 2.18 -3.39 -10.75
C ILE A 1 1.33 -3.83 -11.95
N VAL A 2 -0.02 -3.61 -11.93
CA VAL A 2 -0.93 -4.07 -13.01
C VAL A 2 -0.48 -3.56 -14.38
N PHE A 3 -0.26 -2.26 -14.55
CA PHE A 3 0.23 -1.67 -15.80
C PHE A 3 1.52 -2.34 -16.31
N LEU A 4 2.51 -2.54 -15.42
CA LEU A 4 3.77 -3.13 -15.80
C LEU A 4 3.60 -4.59 -16.26
N VAL A 5 2.88 -5.40 -15.48
CA VAL A 5 2.75 -6.84 -15.78
C VAL A 5 1.88 -7.06 -17.02
N SER A 6 0.77 -6.31 -17.18
CA SER A 6 -0.09 -6.43 -18.35
C SER A 6 0.59 -5.96 -19.65
N ASP A 7 1.51 -5.00 -19.55
CA ASP A 7 2.27 -4.50 -20.70
C ASP A 7 3.41 -5.45 -21.10
N VAL A 8 4.23 -5.87 -20.12
CA VAL A 8 5.44 -6.66 -20.39
C VAL A 8 5.12 -8.13 -20.66
N ARG A 9 4.12 -8.71 -19.99
CA ARG A 9 3.75 -10.13 -20.08
C ARG A 9 2.49 -10.39 -20.90
N ASP A 10 1.86 -9.34 -21.37
CA ASP A 10 0.59 -9.37 -22.12
C ASP A 10 -0.49 -10.26 -21.48
N SER A 11 -0.57 -10.24 -20.16
CA SER A 11 -1.46 -11.08 -19.36
C SER A 11 -2.09 -10.33 -18.19
N PHE A 12 -3.39 -10.03 -18.30
CA PHE A 12 -4.18 -9.46 -17.20
C PHE A 12 -4.38 -10.46 -16.06
N ALA A 13 -4.46 -11.76 -16.36
CA ALA A 13 -4.56 -12.80 -15.34
C ALA A 13 -3.31 -12.82 -14.46
N LEU A 14 -2.12 -12.75 -15.06
CA LEU A 14 -0.87 -12.67 -14.30
C LEU A 14 -0.75 -11.34 -13.55
N ALA A 15 -1.18 -10.23 -14.14
CA ALA A 15 -1.19 -8.93 -13.49
C ALA A 15 -2.10 -8.94 -12.24
N GLY A 16 -3.31 -9.50 -12.36
CA GLY A 16 -4.23 -9.68 -11.24
C GLY A 16 -3.67 -10.60 -10.17
N LEU A 17 -3.08 -11.74 -10.55
CA LEU A 17 -2.46 -12.68 -9.61
C LEU A 17 -1.27 -12.03 -8.84
N THR A 18 -0.42 -11.29 -9.56
CA THR A 18 0.70 -10.56 -8.96
C THR A 18 0.21 -9.51 -7.95
N SER A 19 -0.86 -8.78 -8.29
CA SER A 19 -1.49 -7.81 -7.39
C SER A 19 -2.15 -8.49 -6.19
N ALA A 20 -2.75 -9.66 -6.37
CA ALA A 20 -3.32 -10.44 -5.28
C ALA A 20 -2.24 -10.90 -4.28
N PHE A 21 -1.10 -11.41 -4.75
CA PHE A 21 0.04 -11.76 -3.89
C PHE A 21 0.55 -10.56 -3.11
N TYR A 22 0.69 -9.41 -3.77
CA TYR A 22 1.07 -8.15 -3.13
C TYR A 22 0.08 -7.76 -2.02
N THR A 23 -1.21 -7.69 -2.33
CA THR A 23 -2.24 -7.21 -1.40
C THR A 23 -2.44 -8.17 -0.23
N LEU A 24 -2.51 -9.48 -0.49
CA LEU A 24 -2.72 -10.49 0.55
C LEU A 24 -1.53 -10.56 1.53
N SER A 25 -0.31 -10.53 1.03
CA SER A 25 0.88 -10.53 1.90
C SER A 25 0.94 -9.27 2.76
N GLY A 26 0.60 -8.10 2.21
CA GLY A 26 0.48 -6.86 2.96
C GLY A 26 -0.59 -6.95 4.06
N ALA A 27 -1.78 -7.43 3.72
CA ALA A 27 -2.86 -7.58 4.69
C ALA A 27 -2.50 -8.52 5.87
N ILE A 28 -1.74 -9.59 5.60
CA ILE A 28 -1.34 -10.57 6.63
C ILE A 28 -0.16 -10.07 7.47
N LEU A 29 0.81 -9.39 6.85
CA LEU A 29 2.10 -9.07 7.50
C LEU A 29 2.20 -7.64 8.01
N SER A 30 1.48 -6.68 7.44
CA SER A 30 1.46 -5.27 7.89
C SER A 30 1.14 -5.12 9.41
N PRO A 31 0.18 -5.86 10.00
CA PRO A 31 -0.05 -5.77 11.44
C PRO A 31 1.14 -6.23 12.29
N ARG A 32 1.94 -7.18 11.77
CA ARG A 32 3.17 -7.64 12.46
C ARG A 32 4.27 -6.60 12.41
N VAL A 33 4.42 -5.94 11.26
CA VAL A 33 5.37 -4.82 11.09
C VAL A 33 5.00 -3.67 12.01
N GLY A 34 3.71 -3.33 12.13
CA GLY A 34 3.22 -2.33 13.10
C GLY A 34 3.59 -2.69 14.53
N LYS A 35 3.36 -3.93 14.95
CA LYS A 35 3.76 -4.40 16.30
C LYS A 35 5.27 -4.31 16.55
N LEU A 36 6.09 -4.59 15.54
CA LEU A 36 7.54 -4.42 15.66
C LEU A 36 7.91 -2.94 15.85
N ALA A 37 7.23 -2.03 15.14
CA ALA A 37 7.45 -0.60 15.31
C ALA A 37 7.05 -0.10 16.71
N ASP A 38 5.97 -0.61 17.27
CA ASP A 38 5.58 -0.32 18.66
C ASP A 38 6.62 -0.81 19.68
N GLN A 39 7.27 -1.96 19.41
CA GLN A 39 8.26 -2.55 20.32
C GLN A 39 9.65 -1.89 20.20
N PHE A 40 10.12 -1.67 18.99
CA PHE A 40 11.50 -1.25 18.71
C PHE A 40 11.63 0.21 18.29
N GLY A 41 10.52 0.93 18.21
CA GLY A 41 10.43 2.31 17.72
C GLY A 41 10.23 2.40 16.21
N THR A 42 9.45 3.38 15.79
CA THR A 42 9.08 3.58 14.39
C THR A 42 10.30 3.71 13.48
N ARG A 43 11.31 4.50 13.88
CA ARG A 43 12.53 4.71 13.09
C ARG A 43 13.29 3.41 12.84
N SER A 44 13.46 2.57 13.88
CA SER A 44 14.25 1.34 13.82
C SER A 44 13.63 0.29 12.91
N VAL A 45 12.31 0.32 12.71
CA VAL A 45 11.57 -0.62 11.87
C VAL A 45 11.30 -0.04 10.49
N LEU A 46 10.93 1.23 10.40
CA LEU A 46 10.52 1.86 9.15
C LEU A 46 11.69 1.97 8.14
N LEU A 47 12.90 2.29 8.60
CA LEU A 47 14.06 2.39 7.70
C LEU A 47 14.40 1.05 7.01
N PRO A 48 14.62 -0.06 7.72
CA PRO A 48 14.91 -1.34 7.05
C PRO A 48 13.72 -1.85 6.22
N VAL A 49 12.49 -1.67 6.68
CA VAL A 49 11.30 -2.06 5.92
C VAL A 49 11.19 -1.28 4.60
N THR A 50 11.42 0.04 4.63
CA THR A 50 11.48 0.88 3.43
C THR A 50 12.58 0.44 2.48
N ALA A 51 13.78 0.14 2.99
CA ALA A 51 14.89 -0.33 2.17
C ALA A 51 14.60 -1.70 1.52
N ILE A 52 14.07 -2.64 2.29
CA ILE A 52 13.67 -3.97 1.78
C ILE A 52 12.59 -3.82 0.71
N ASN A 53 11.58 -2.97 0.93
CA ASN A 53 10.52 -2.73 -0.03
C ASN A 53 11.06 -2.11 -1.34
N ALA A 54 11.94 -1.12 -1.24
CA ALA A 54 12.56 -0.51 -2.41
C ALA A 54 13.36 -1.55 -3.22
N LEU A 55 14.16 -2.39 -2.56
CA LEU A 55 14.92 -3.47 -3.21
C LEU A 55 14.00 -4.54 -3.81
N ALA A 56 12.93 -4.91 -3.11
CA ALA A 56 11.94 -5.85 -3.62
C ALA A 56 11.21 -5.28 -4.85
N THR A 57 10.89 -3.99 -4.85
CA THR A 57 10.28 -3.31 -6.01
C THR A 57 11.24 -3.28 -7.21
N LEU A 58 12.54 -3.08 -6.99
CA LEU A 58 13.55 -3.27 -8.05
C LEU A 58 13.61 -4.73 -8.52
N GLY A 59 13.46 -5.67 -7.60
CA GLY A 59 13.36 -7.10 -7.92
C GLY A 59 12.17 -7.44 -8.83
N LEU A 60 11.04 -6.75 -8.71
CA LEU A 60 9.91 -6.90 -9.66
C LEU A 60 10.34 -6.61 -11.10
N LEU A 61 11.15 -5.55 -11.31
CA LEU A 61 11.65 -5.19 -12.64
C LEU A 61 12.59 -6.24 -13.22
N TYR A 62 13.31 -6.98 -12.38
CA TYR A 62 14.15 -8.09 -12.79
C TYR A 62 13.33 -9.34 -13.11
N PHE A 63 12.52 -9.80 -12.17
CA PHE A 63 11.78 -11.07 -12.30
C PHE A 63 10.67 -11.03 -13.32
N ILE A 64 10.16 -9.86 -13.69
CA ILE A 64 9.10 -9.74 -14.70
C ILE A 64 9.51 -10.37 -16.04
N ASN A 65 10.78 -10.37 -16.40
CA ASN A 65 11.27 -10.97 -17.65
C ASN A 65 11.84 -12.38 -17.46
N HIS A 66 12.10 -12.83 -16.24
CA HIS A 66 12.88 -14.05 -15.97
C HIS A 66 12.05 -15.20 -15.40
N SER A 67 11.14 -14.95 -14.47
CA SER A 67 10.43 -16.02 -13.77
C SER A 67 9.07 -15.56 -13.23
N THR A 68 8.03 -16.30 -13.57
CA THR A 68 6.69 -16.06 -13.03
C THR A 68 6.62 -16.34 -11.54
N ILE A 69 7.23 -17.43 -11.07
CA ILE A 69 7.27 -17.76 -9.63
C ILE A 69 8.07 -16.68 -8.89
N GLY A 70 9.24 -16.29 -9.41
CA GLY A 70 10.04 -15.20 -8.85
C GLY A 70 9.27 -13.89 -8.78
N LEU A 71 8.49 -13.56 -9.82
CA LEU A 71 7.64 -12.37 -9.85
C LEU A 71 6.58 -12.40 -8.75
N LEU A 72 5.90 -13.52 -8.54
CA LEU A 72 4.87 -13.66 -7.50
C LEU A 72 5.47 -13.58 -6.09
N LEU A 73 6.60 -14.25 -5.86
CA LEU A 73 7.27 -14.22 -4.55
C LEU A 73 7.77 -12.81 -4.21
N ILE A 74 8.39 -12.12 -5.16
CA ILE A 74 8.89 -10.76 -4.94
C ILE A 74 7.73 -9.76 -4.79
N ALA A 75 6.62 -9.94 -5.49
CA ALA A 75 5.41 -9.15 -5.29
C ALA A 75 4.84 -9.35 -3.87
N GLY A 76 4.83 -10.58 -3.39
CA GLY A 76 4.48 -10.90 -2.00
C GLY A 76 5.42 -10.20 -1.01
N LEU A 77 6.72 -10.21 -1.25
CA LEU A 77 7.68 -9.49 -0.42
C LEU A 77 7.45 -7.98 -0.43
N CYS A 78 7.17 -7.38 -1.61
CA CYS A 78 6.82 -5.96 -1.72
C CYS A 78 5.58 -5.64 -0.87
N GLY A 79 4.52 -6.43 -0.97
CA GLY A 79 3.31 -6.21 -0.16
C GLY A 79 3.57 -6.37 1.34
N ALA A 80 4.30 -7.42 1.73
CA ALA A 80 4.65 -7.71 3.11
C ALA A 80 5.46 -6.61 3.79
N THR A 81 6.29 -5.91 3.01
CA THR A 81 7.20 -4.87 3.50
C THR A 81 6.73 -3.47 3.13
N PHE A 82 5.52 -3.31 2.57
CA PHE A 82 4.99 -1.98 2.28
C PHE A 82 4.65 -1.25 3.59
N PRO A 83 5.28 -0.10 3.86
CA PRO A 83 5.03 0.63 5.10
C PRO A 83 3.62 1.23 5.06
N ASN A 84 2.82 0.95 6.08
CA ASN A 84 1.51 1.58 6.23
C ASN A 84 1.67 2.97 6.86
N PHE A 85 2.02 3.97 6.04
CA PHE A 85 2.28 5.34 6.50
C PHE A 85 1.11 5.91 7.32
N GLY A 86 -0.13 5.74 6.87
CA GLY A 86 -1.30 6.22 7.57
C GLY A 86 -1.45 5.64 8.99
N SER A 87 -1.06 4.38 9.22
CA SER A 87 -1.07 3.81 10.56
C SER A 87 -0.05 4.49 11.48
N TYR A 88 1.14 4.78 10.99
CA TYR A 88 2.19 5.47 11.77
C TYR A 88 1.82 6.92 12.07
N THR A 89 1.28 7.65 11.09
CA THR A 89 0.86 9.05 11.28
C THR A 89 -0.32 9.16 12.25
N ARG A 90 -1.35 8.32 12.13
CA ARG A 90 -2.49 8.30 13.06
C ARG A 90 -2.09 7.98 14.49
N THR A 91 -1.21 6.99 14.68
CA THR A 91 -0.66 6.69 16.00
C THR A 91 0.09 7.89 16.58
N ARG A 92 0.85 8.60 15.75
CA ARG A 92 1.57 9.80 16.18
C ARG A 92 0.62 10.93 16.54
N TRP A 93 -0.41 11.22 15.73
CA TRP A 93 -1.42 12.23 16.04
C TRP A 93 -2.11 11.93 17.36
N SER A 94 -2.59 10.70 17.56
CA SER A 94 -3.29 10.31 18.80
C SER A 94 -2.42 10.37 20.06
N ARG A 95 -1.10 10.33 19.92
CA ARG A 95 -0.15 10.47 21.05
C ARG A 95 0.31 11.90 21.31
N SER A 96 0.22 12.77 20.30
CA SER A 96 0.76 14.13 20.36
C SER A 96 -0.30 15.20 20.61
N ILE A 97 -1.58 14.87 20.42
CA ILE A 97 -2.69 15.80 20.51
C ILE A 97 -3.68 15.29 21.55
N ASP A 98 -3.78 16.00 22.68
CA ASP A 98 -4.69 15.65 23.77
C ASP A 98 -6.11 16.15 23.54
N ASP A 99 -6.26 17.29 22.84
CA ASP A 99 -7.59 17.85 22.53
C ASP A 99 -8.29 17.06 21.42
N GLN A 100 -9.48 16.53 21.75
CA GLN A 100 -10.27 15.68 20.85
C GLN A 100 -10.70 16.40 19.57
N LYS A 101 -10.93 17.71 19.62
CA LYS A 101 -11.35 18.52 18.47
C LYS A 101 -10.18 18.73 17.52
N GLU A 102 -9.00 19.03 18.07
CA GLU A 102 -7.76 19.18 17.29
C GLU A 102 -7.34 17.83 16.66
N LEU A 103 -7.44 16.74 17.43
CA LEU A 103 -7.19 15.38 16.90
C LEU A 103 -8.13 15.06 15.76
N GLY A 104 -9.44 15.36 15.91
CA GLY A 104 -10.42 15.17 14.84
C GLY A 104 -10.07 15.95 13.58
N SER A 105 -9.58 17.18 13.74
CA SER A 105 -9.13 18.02 12.60
C SER A 105 -7.90 17.45 11.91
N ALA A 106 -6.91 16.96 12.68
CA ALA A 106 -5.70 16.32 12.13
C ALA A 106 -6.02 15.04 11.34
N LEU A 107 -6.90 14.19 11.89
CA LEU A 107 -7.34 12.96 11.21
C LEU A 107 -8.17 13.26 9.94
N SER A 108 -8.98 14.32 9.96
CA SER A 108 -9.73 14.78 8.79
C SER A 108 -8.78 15.28 7.69
N LEU A 109 -7.75 16.04 8.06
CA LEU A 109 -6.73 16.50 7.11
C LEU A 109 -5.97 15.32 6.49
N GLU A 110 -5.61 14.31 7.28
CA GLU A 110 -4.97 13.09 6.78
C GLU A 110 -5.86 12.37 5.75
N SER A 111 -7.17 12.28 6.04
CA SER A 111 -8.11 11.66 5.10
C SER A 111 -8.17 12.42 3.76
N VAL A 112 -8.09 13.76 3.77
CA VAL A 112 -8.03 14.57 2.54
C VAL A 112 -6.75 14.27 1.74
N PHE A 113 -5.60 14.09 2.42
CA PHE A 113 -4.37 13.69 1.74
C PHE A 113 -4.45 12.28 1.18
N ASP A 114 -5.03 11.33 1.90
CA ASP A 114 -5.23 9.95 1.44
C ASP A 114 -6.10 9.94 0.16
N GLU A 115 -7.24 10.63 0.17
CA GLU A 115 -8.13 10.75 -1.00
C GLU A 115 -7.43 11.45 -2.17
N THR A 116 -6.69 12.52 -1.91
CA THR A 116 -5.93 13.23 -2.94
C THR A 116 -4.87 12.31 -3.56
N ALA A 117 -4.15 11.55 -2.75
CA ALA A 117 -3.16 10.59 -3.25
C ALA A 117 -3.82 9.46 -4.05
N PHE A 118 -5.03 9.03 -3.67
CA PHE A 118 -5.78 8.01 -4.39
C PHE A 118 -6.21 8.46 -5.79
N VAL A 119 -6.55 9.73 -5.96
CA VAL A 119 -6.90 10.32 -7.26
C VAL A 119 -5.65 10.65 -8.08
N VAL A 120 -4.70 11.36 -7.47
CA VAL A 120 -3.49 11.84 -8.17
C VAL A 120 -2.52 10.72 -8.50
N GLY A 121 -2.41 9.70 -7.64
CA GLY A 121 -1.46 8.61 -7.82
C GLY A 121 -1.64 7.84 -9.14
N PRO A 122 -2.82 7.29 -9.44
CA PRO A 122 -3.07 6.62 -10.72
C PRO A 122 -2.93 7.55 -11.93
N ALA A 123 -3.35 8.81 -11.83
CA ALA A 123 -3.20 9.80 -12.88
C ALA A 123 -1.72 10.08 -13.19
N LEU A 124 -0.92 10.27 -12.15
CA LEU A 124 0.53 10.45 -12.27
C LEU A 124 1.21 9.19 -12.85
N ALA A 125 0.78 8.00 -12.43
CA ALA A 125 1.30 6.75 -12.97
C ALA A 125 0.99 6.62 -14.47
N GLY A 126 -0.23 6.97 -14.93
CA GLY A 126 -0.59 6.99 -16.34
C GLY A 126 0.20 8.01 -17.15
N PHE A 127 0.42 9.21 -16.59
CA PHE A 127 1.24 10.25 -17.19
C PHE A 127 2.71 9.81 -17.36
N LEU A 128 3.31 9.26 -16.31
CA LEU A 128 4.67 8.75 -16.37
C LEU A 128 4.82 7.60 -17.38
N LEU A 129 3.83 6.73 -17.41
CA LEU A 129 3.77 5.62 -18.37
C LEU A 129 3.76 6.13 -19.81
N SER A 130 3.03 7.21 -20.12
CA SER A 130 2.95 7.78 -21.46
C SER A 130 4.26 8.43 -21.91
N LEU A 131 5.03 9.02 -21.00
CA LEU A 131 6.26 9.74 -21.31
C LEU A 131 7.50 8.83 -21.30
N TYR A 132 7.57 7.89 -20.35
CA TYR A 132 8.79 7.15 -20.04
C TYR A 132 8.61 5.63 -20.06
N GLY A 133 7.42 5.13 -20.46
CA GLY A 133 7.09 3.70 -20.56
C GLY A 133 6.70 3.05 -19.24
N SER A 134 6.31 1.76 -19.33
CA SER A 134 5.63 1.00 -18.27
C SER A 134 6.42 0.80 -16.96
N ARG A 135 7.73 0.98 -16.99
CA ARG A 135 8.59 0.86 -15.81
C ARG A 135 8.65 2.13 -14.96
N SER A 136 8.40 3.29 -15.56
CA SER A 136 8.56 4.59 -14.91
C SER A 136 7.70 4.81 -13.67
N PRO A 137 6.43 4.34 -13.58
CA PRO A 137 5.63 4.50 -12.38
C PRO A 137 6.20 3.75 -11.16
N LEU A 138 6.88 2.60 -11.39
CA LEU A 138 7.54 1.88 -10.30
C LEU A 138 8.76 2.64 -9.76
N PHE A 139 9.57 3.22 -10.64
CA PHE A 139 10.71 4.05 -10.21
C PHE A 139 10.25 5.27 -9.42
N ALA A 140 9.21 5.96 -9.89
CA ALA A 140 8.60 7.07 -9.15
C ALA A 140 8.06 6.60 -7.79
N GLY A 141 7.40 5.44 -7.76
CA GLY A 141 6.92 4.83 -6.52
C GLY A 141 8.04 4.55 -5.52
N ILE A 142 9.19 4.04 -5.97
CA ILE A 142 10.38 3.83 -5.12
C ILE A 142 10.88 5.16 -4.56
N VAL A 143 10.96 6.19 -5.39
CA VAL A 143 11.42 7.53 -4.95
C VAL A 143 10.49 8.10 -3.87
N PHE A 144 9.17 8.09 -4.11
CA PHE A 144 8.20 8.56 -3.13
C PHE A 144 8.20 7.72 -1.85
N LEU A 145 8.31 6.40 -1.98
CA LEU A 145 8.41 5.49 -0.82
C LEU A 145 9.64 5.82 0.04
N VAL A 146 10.81 6.00 -0.59
CA VAL A 146 12.05 6.29 0.13
C VAL A 146 11.99 7.68 0.77
N ILE A 147 11.53 8.69 0.04
CA ILE A 147 11.37 10.06 0.59
C ILE A 147 10.39 10.04 1.77
N GLY A 148 9.22 9.42 1.62
CA GLY A 148 8.22 9.32 2.67
C GLY A 148 8.69 8.49 3.86
N GLY A 149 9.27 7.32 3.61
CA GLY A 149 9.77 6.41 4.65
C GLY A 149 10.92 7.00 5.45
N VAL A 150 11.91 7.59 4.78
CA VAL A 150 13.03 8.26 5.43
C VAL A 150 12.56 9.53 6.15
N GLY A 151 11.71 10.34 5.50
CA GLY A 151 11.15 11.56 6.09
C GLY A 151 10.40 11.27 7.38
N LEU A 152 9.49 10.28 7.37
CA LEU A 152 8.75 9.87 8.56
C LEU A 152 9.68 9.28 9.62
N ALA A 153 10.66 8.46 9.24
CA ALA A 153 11.62 7.87 10.18
C ALA A 153 12.49 8.92 10.90
N ILE A 154 12.95 9.94 10.18
CA ILE A 154 13.79 11.01 10.76
C ILE A 154 12.98 11.88 11.72
N THR A 155 11.71 12.15 11.38
CA THR A 155 10.82 12.97 12.23
C THR A 155 10.20 12.20 13.39
N SER A 156 10.34 10.86 13.42
CA SER A 156 9.85 10.04 14.53
C SER A 156 10.79 10.11 15.72
N THR A 157 10.26 10.50 16.87
CA THR A 157 11.00 10.62 18.14
C THR A 157 10.73 9.47 19.11
N ASP A 158 9.85 8.55 18.73
CA ASP A 158 9.50 7.39 19.54
C ASP A 158 10.63 6.34 19.55
N HIS A 159 11.04 5.99 20.75
CA HIS A 159 12.12 5.01 20.97
C HIS A 159 11.61 3.57 21.18
N GLY A 160 10.30 3.35 20.99
CA GLY A 160 9.67 2.06 21.31
C GLY A 160 9.49 1.83 22.80
N GLY A 161 9.23 0.61 23.19
CA GLY A 161 9.08 0.24 24.60
C GLY A 161 7.72 0.53 25.19
N PHE A 162 6.69 0.68 24.33
CA PHE A 162 5.33 0.80 24.81
C PHE A 162 4.91 -0.49 25.50
N GLU A 163 4.67 -0.39 26.81
CA GLU A 163 4.11 -1.48 27.61
C GLU A 163 2.86 -2.00 26.92
N ARG A 164 2.86 -3.30 26.62
CA ARG A 164 1.62 -3.96 26.23
C ARG A 164 0.67 -3.77 27.41
N ILE A 165 -0.40 -3.04 27.19
CA ILE A 165 -1.59 -3.24 28.02
C ILE A 165 -1.98 -4.70 27.76
N HIS A 166 -1.54 -5.58 28.66
CA HIS A 166 -1.97 -6.97 28.70
C HIS A 166 -3.44 -6.93 29.14
N ASP A 167 -4.30 -6.72 28.16
CA ASP A 167 -5.72 -6.94 28.36
C ASP A 167 -5.94 -8.45 28.23
N ASP A 168 -5.85 -9.13 29.37
CA ASP A 168 -6.04 -10.58 29.52
C ASP A 168 -7.46 -11.03 29.13
N HIS A 169 -8.31 -10.10 28.73
CA HIS A 169 -9.72 -10.32 28.40
C HIS A 169 -10.06 -10.10 26.92
N THR A 170 -9.12 -9.98 26.02
CA THR A 170 -9.41 -9.92 24.59
C THR A 170 -9.92 -11.28 24.09
N ARG A 171 -11.21 -11.54 24.32
CA ARG A 171 -11.97 -12.39 23.40
C ARG A 171 -11.63 -11.88 22.02
N GLY A 172 -11.03 -12.74 21.18
CA GLY A 172 -10.52 -12.27 19.89
C GLY A 172 -11.58 -11.41 19.21
N ILE A 173 -11.19 -10.23 18.73
CA ILE A 173 -12.10 -9.24 18.09
C ILE A 173 -13.03 -9.92 17.08
N LEU A 174 -12.56 -10.98 16.43
CA LEU A 174 -13.32 -11.83 15.51
C LEU A 174 -14.46 -12.63 16.17
N ALA A 175 -14.51 -12.73 17.49
CA ALA A 175 -15.62 -13.41 18.18
C ALA A 175 -16.88 -12.51 18.27
N ILE A 176 -16.75 -11.22 17.99
CA ILE A 176 -17.84 -10.25 18.02
C ILE A 176 -18.62 -10.37 16.70
N PRO A 177 -19.92 -10.73 16.73
CA PRO A 177 -20.74 -10.92 15.52
C PRO A 177 -20.75 -9.69 14.59
N TYR A 178 -20.82 -8.50 15.16
CA TYR A 178 -20.79 -7.22 14.43
C TYR A 178 -19.49 -7.06 13.62
N VAL A 179 -18.34 -7.44 14.18
CA VAL A 179 -17.04 -7.35 13.48
C VAL A 179 -17.00 -8.28 12.28
N LYS A 180 -17.61 -9.48 12.39
CA LYS A 180 -17.69 -10.41 11.25
C LYS A 180 -18.53 -9.84 10.10
N SER A 181 -19.66 -9.23 10.40
CA SER A 181 -20.52 -8.58 9.41
C SER A 181 -19.79 -7.43 8.71
N LEU A 182 -19.07 -6.60 9.48
CA LEU A 182 -18.29 -5.50 8.96
C LEU A 182 -17.13 -5.98 8.07
N LEU A 183 -16.45 -7.04 8.47
CA LEU A 183 -15.38 -7.65 7.65
C LEU A 183 -15.94 -8.21 6.33
N LEU A 184 -17.10 -8.87 6.35
CA LEU A 184 -17.73 -9.38 5.14
C LEU A 184 -18.07 -8.24 4.16
N SER A 185 -18.60 -7.13 4.68
CA SER A 185 -18.90 -5.93 3.87
C SER A 185 -17.64 -5.32 3.28
N LEU A 186 -16.56 -5.25 4.06
CA LEU A 186 -15.26 -4.75 3.57
C LEU A 186 -14.63 -5.66 2.51
N ILE A 187 -14.78 -7.00 2.66
CA ILE A 187 -14.34 -7.95 1.63
C ILE A 187 -15.12 -7.74 0.34
N ALA A 188 -16.45 -7.64 0.40
CA ALA A 188 -17.28 -7.40 -0.78
C ALA A 188 -16.91 -6.08 -1.48
N LEU A 189 -16.70 -5.02 -0.71
CA LEU A 189 -16.24 -3.73 -1.23
C LEU A 189 -14.86 -3.83 -1.88
N GLY A 190 -13.93 -4.52 -1.24
CA GLY A 190 -12.59 -4.75 -1.78
C GLY A 190 -12.58 -5.53 -3.09
N LEU A 191 -13.45 -6.55 -3.21
CA LEU A 191 -13.64 -7.29 -4.46
C LEU A 191 -14.19 -6.39 -5.56
N LEU A 192 -15.14 -5.53 -5.24
CA LEU A 192 -15.73 -4.59 -6.19
C LEU A 192 -14.68 -3.60 -6.69
N PHE A 193 -13.95 -2.92 -5.80
CA PHE A 193 -12.91 -1.97 -6.19
C PHE A 193 -11.77 -2.66 -6.94
N GLY A 194 -11.30 -3.81 -6.46
CA GLY A 194 -10.20 -4.55 -7.09
C GLY A 194 -10.53 -5.02 -8.51
N SER A 195 -11.76 -5.52 -8.73
CA SER A 195 -12.21 -5.94 -10.07
C SER A 195 -12.33 -4.75 -11.01
N ASN A 196 -12.95 -3.65 -10.58
CA ASN A 196 -13.07 -2.45 -11.40
C ASN A 196 -11.71 -1.88 -11.79
N PHE A 197 -10.75 -1.85 -10.87
CA PHE A 197 -9.39 -1.40 -11.16
C PHE A 197 -8.75 -2.16 -12.34
N VAL A 198 -8.87 -3.48 -12.34
CA VAL A 198 -8.32 -4.32 -13.42
C VAL A 198 -9.10 -4.13 -14.73
N VAL A 199 -10.45 -4.06 -14.65
CA VAL A 199 -11.31 -3.87 -15.82
C VAL A 199 -11.04 -2.52 -16.50
N ILE A 200 -10.93 -1.43 -15.73
CA ILE A 200 -10.64 -0.09 -16.28
C ILE A 200 -9.32 -0.09 -17.05
N ILE A 201 -8.27 -0.72 -16.50
CA ILE A 201 -6.97 -0.83 -17.18
C ILE A 201 -7.09 -1.70 -18.44
N ALA A 202 -7.84 -2.81 -18.39
CA ALA A 202 -8.04 -3.68 -19.54
C ALA A 202 -8.75 -2.95 -20.68
N VAL A 203 -9.85 -2.25 -20.38
CA VAL A 203 -10.59 -1.45 -21.37
C VAL A 203 -9.72 -0.33 -21.95
N ALA A 204 -8.94 0.36 -21.13
CA ALA A 204 -8.02 1.39 -21.61
C ALA A 204 -6.96 0.81 -22.57
N LYS A 205 -6.46 -0.41 -22.30
CA LYS A 205 -5.52 -1.11 -23.18
C LYS A 205 -6.16 -1.50 -24.51
N GLU A 206 -7.36 -2.08 -24.49
CA GLU A 206 -8.11 -2.43 -25.70
C GLU A 206 -8.43 -1.21 -26.55
N ALA A 207 -8.74 -0.07 -25.94
CA ALA A 207 -8.97 1.20 -26.62
C ALA A 207 -7.67 1.85 -27.15
N GLY A 208 -6.49 1.29 -26.91
CA GLY A 208 -5.20 1.89 -27.29
C GLY A 208 -4.83 3.13 -26.47
N ARG A 209 -5.50 3.38 -25.33
CA ARG A 209 -5.39 4.57 -24.48
C ARG A 209 -4.86 4.22 -23.10
N VAL A 210 -3.85 3.36 -23.01
CA VAL A 210 -3.31 2.82 -21.74
C VAL A 210 -2.87 3.93 -20.76
N SER A 211 -2.29 5.01 -21.28
CA SER A 211 -1.88 6.16 -20.47
C SER A 211 -3.04 6.88 -19.79
N GLU A 212 -4.23 6.85 -20.39
CA GLU A 212 -5.43 7.45 -19.83
C GLU A 212 -6.11 6.54 -18.80
N GLY A 213 -5.79 5.25 -18.80
CA GLY A 213 -6.31 4.30 -17.82
C GLY A 213 -6.02 4.72 -16.37
N GLY A 214 -4.91 5.41 -16.12
CA GLY A 214 -4.60 6.01 -14.83
C GLY A 214 -5.58 7.12 -14.43
N LEU A 215 -5.93 8.00 -15.36
CA LEU A 215 -6.94 9.03 -15.15
C LEU A 215 -8.33 8.42 -14.91
N TRP A 216 -8.71 7.41 -15.69
CA TRP A 216 -10.00 6.74 -15.53
C TRP A 216 -10.12 6.06 -14.16
N VAL A 217 -9.03 5.46 -13.66
CA VAL A 217 -8.98 4.89 -12.30
C VAL A 217 -9.11 5.97 -11.23
N GLY A 218 -8.47 7.12 -11.41
CA GLY A 218 -8.53 8.21 -10.44
C GLY A 218 -9.88 8.96 -10.41
N LEU A 219 -10.69 8.84 -11.47
CA LEU A 219 -12.02 9.44 -11.56
C LEU A 219 -13.14 8.50 -11.07
N TYR A 220 -12.85 7.21 -10.91
CA TYR A 220 -13.77 6.20 -10.40
C TYR A 220 -13.73 6.11 -8.87
#